data_13736fb9f2130bb3967d258fa7bccb9d
#
_entry.id   13736fb9f2130bb3967d258fa7bccb9d
#
_cell.length_a   1.000
_cell.length_b   1.000
_cell.length_c   1.000
_cell.angle_alpha   90.00
_cell.angle_beta   90.00
_cell.angle_gamma   90.00
#
_symmetry.space_group_name_H-M   'P 1'
#
loop_
_entity.id
_entity.type
_entity.pdbx_description
1 polymer ?
#
loop_
_entity_poly.entity_id
_entity_poly.type
_entity_poly.pdbx_seq_one_letter_code
_entity_poly.pdbx_strand_id
1 'polypeptide(L)'
;MLEKINHKSAPKEVVNALVTLYHQGKFDDVLSRSSQLIEEYPQTFVLHNIIGAISFEKGHKEVAIKHFRKVIELRPYHPHAYNNLGATLIDIGEYEEAKSNLKKAIELQ
;
A
#
# COMPACT_ATOMS: atom_id res chain seq x y z
N MET A 1 -5.24 -31.61 2.09
CA MET A 1 -5.36 -30.89 1.80
C MET A 1 -4.87 -30.10 1.39
N LEU A 2 -4.85 -29.70 0.95
CA LEU A 2 -4.41 -28.84 0.53
C LEU A 2 -4.33 -27.71 1.02
N GLU A 3 -3.70 -27.38 1.35
CA GLU A 3 -3.61 -26.36 1.73
C GLU A 3 -3.77 -25.45 1.05
N LYS A 4 -4.10 -25.12 1.33
CA LYS A 4 -4.38 -24.18 0.58
C LYS A 4 -3.55 -23.11 0.60
N ILE A 5 -2.95 -22.90 -0.40
CA ILE A 5 -2.22 -21.70 -0.55
C ILE A 5 -3.19 -20.58 -0.63
N ASN A 6 -2.95 -19.60 0.14
CA ASN A 6 -3.89 -18.51 0.20
C ASN A 6 -3.57 -17.46 -0.82
N HIS A 7 -4.14 -17.61 -2.01
CA HIS A 7 -4.03 -16.62 -3.07
C HIS A 7 -5.22 -15.66 -3.08
N LYS A 8 -6.12 -15.83 -2.13
CA LYS A 8 -7.31 -15.01 -2.11
C LYS A 8 -7.01 -13.59 -1.71
N SER A 9 -7.76 -12.68 -2.28
CA SER A 9 -7.82 -11.32 -1.78
C SER A 9 -8.76 -11.26 -0.58
N ALA A 10 -8.56 -10.27 0.25
CA ALA A 10 -9.48 -10.02 1.36
C ALA A 10 -10.90 -9.80 0.82
N PRO A 11 -11.94 -10.20 1.58
CA PRO A 11 -13.32 -9.97 1.13
C PRO A 11 -13.58 -8.52 0.82
N LYS A 12 -14.30 -8.29 -0.27
CA LYS A 12 -14.55 -6.94 -0.76
C LYS A 12 -15.25 -6.09 0.30
N GLU A 13 -16.19 -6.67 1.02
CA GLU A 13 -16.91 -5.93 2.06
C GLU A 13 -15.99 -5.45 3.17
N VAL A 14 -15.03 -6.28 3.54
CA VAL A 14 -14.06 -5.93 4.56
C VAL A 14 -13.16 -4.79 4.09
N VAL A 15 -12.69 -4.89 2.85
CA VAL A 15 -11.84 -3.84 2.28
C VAL A 15 -12.61 -2.53 2.17
N ASN A 16 -13.85 -2.58 1.72
CA ASN A 16 -14.68 -1.38 1.59
C ASN A 16 -14.91 -0.72 2.96
N ALA A 17 -15.11 -1.52 4.01
CA ALA A 17 -15.27 -0.99 5.35
C ALA A 17 -14.00 -0.25 5.80
N LEU A 18 -12.83 -0.80 5.48
CA LEU A 18 -11.56 -0.15 5.82
C LEU A 18 -11.38 1.15 5.07
N VAL A 19 -11.74 1.17 3.79
CA VAL A 19 -11.62 2.38 2.98
C VAL A 19 -12.52 3.47 3.56
N THR A 20 -13.74 3.10 3.97
CA THR A 20 -14.64 4.04 4.60
C THR A 20 -14.04 4.63 5.88
N LEU A 21 -13.50 3.77 6.74
CA LEU A 21 -12.87 4.23 7.98
C LEU A 21 -11.67 5.12 7.69
N TYR A 22 -10.91 4.79 6.65
CA TYR A 22 -9.78 5.59 6.24
C TYR A 22 -10.22 7.01 5.87
N HIS A 23 -11.28 7.12 5.09
CA HIS A 23 -11.80 8.43 4.69
C HIS A 23 -12.41 9.20 5.85
N GLN A 24 -12.78 8.51 6.91
CA GLN A 24 -13.23 9.13 8.15
C GLN A 24 -12.09 9.55 9.07
N GLY A 25 -10.86 9.28 8.65
CA GLY A 25 -9.68 9.66 9.43
C GLY A 25 -9.40 8.75 10.61
N LYS A 26 -10.02 7.58 10.68
CA LYS A 26 -9.84 6.66 11.80
C LYS A 26 -8.63 5.77 11.56
N PHE A 27 -7.47 6.41 11.46
CA PHE A 27 -6.25 5.76 10.96
C PHE A 27 -5.73 4.65 11.89
N ASP A 28 -5.80 4.85 13.21
CA ASP A 28 -5.29 3.83 14.12
C ASP A 28 -6.10 2.55 14.04
N ASP A 29 -7.42 2.69 13.93
CA ASP A 29 -8.30 1.55 13.79
C ASP A 29 -8.05 0.83 12.47
N VAL A 30 -7.95 1.58 11.38
CA VAL A 30 -7.69 1.02 10.07
C VAL A 30 -6.33 0.30 10.05
N LEU A 31 -5.32 0.94 10.62
CA LEU A 31 -3.98 0.35 10.63
C LEU A 31 -3.95 -0.98 11.40
N SER A 32 -4.61 -1.01 12.55
CA SER A 32 -4.68 -2.23 13.36
C SER A 32 -5.38 -3.36 12.60
N ARG A 33 -6.53 -3.06 12.01
CA ARG A 33 -7.30 -4.06 11.27
C ARG A 33 -6.58 -4.52 10.02
N SER A 34 -5.98 -3.58 9.29
CA SER A 34 -5.25 -3.91 8.05
C SER A 34 -4.04 -4.78 8.35
N SER A 35 -3.34 -4.49 9.44
CA SER A 35 -2.18 -5.27 9.84
C SER A 35 -2.54 -6.71 10.19
N GLN A 36 -3.71 -6.93 10.77
CA GLN A 36 -4.19 -8.27 11.05
C GLN A 36 -4.61 -8.99 9.77
N LEU A 37 -5.33 -8.28 8.90
CA LEU A 37 -5.82 -8.87 7.66
C LEU A 37 -4.70 -9.25 6.72
N ILE A 38 -3.61 -8.52 6.74
CA ILE A 38 -2.51 -8.77 5.82
C ILE A 38 -1.81 -10.09 6.14
N GLU A 39 -1.91 -10.56 7.39
CA GLU A 39 -1.39 -11.87 7.76
C GLU A 39 -2.17 -12.97 7.06
N GLU A 40 -3.46 -12.77 6.91
CA GLU A 40 -4.34 -13.75 6.28
C GLU A 40 -4.40 -13.58 4.77
N TYR A 41 -4.29 -12.33 4.29
CA TYR A 41 -4.45 -12.01 2.87
C TYR A 41 -3.26 -11.17 2.36
N PRO A 42 -2.05 -11.75 2.36
CA PRO A 42 -0.85 -10.98 2.04
C PRO A 42 -0.76 -10.53 0.59
N GLN A 43 -1.62 -11.05 -0.29
CA GLN A 43 -1.61 -10.69 -1.71
C GLN A 43 -2.63 -9.61 -2.06
N THR A 44 -3.30 -9.04 -1.07
CA THR A 44 -4.28 -7.98 -1.30
C THR A 44 -3.58 -6.64 -1.33
N PHE A 45 -3.32 -6.13 -2.54
CA PHE A 45 -2.52 -4.91 -2.68
C PHE A 45 -3.15 -3.70 -2.00
N VAL A 46 -4.50 -3.64 -1.92
CA VAL A 46 -5.18 -2.53 -1.28
C VAL A 46 -4.78 -2.40 0.19
N LEU A 47 -4.61 -3.54 0.89
CA LEU A 47 -4.19 -3.50 2.29
C LEU A 47 -2.80 -2.90 2.44
N HIS A 48 -1.88 -3.27 1.56
CA HIS A 48 -0.53 -2.70 1.58
C HIS A 48 -0.57 -1.21 1.28
N ASN A 49 -1.42 -0.81 0.34
CA ASN A 49 -1.54 0.59 -0.02
C ASN A 49 -2.08 1.43 1.15
N ILE A 50 -3.07 0.90 1.85
CA ILE A 50 -3.65 1.57 3.02
C ILE A 50 -2.61 1.71 4.12
N ILE A 51 -1.91 0.62 4.43
CA ILE A 51 -0.87 0.66 5.47
C ILE A 51 0.23 1.65 5.09
N GLY A 52 0.63 1.63 3.82
CA GLY A 52 1.64 2.56 3.34
C GLY A 52 1.21 4.01 3.48
N ALA A 53 -0.04 4.31 3.09
CA ALA A 53 -0.55 5.68 3.14
C ALA A 53 -0.63 6.19 4.58
N ILE A 54 -1.13 5.36 5.49
CA ILE A 54 -1.24 5.75 6.90
C ILE A 54 0.15 5.92 7.51
N SER A 55 1.07 5.01 7.19
CA SER A 55 2.44 5.10 7.68
C SER A 55 3.10 6.39 7.21
N PHE A 56 2.87 6.77 5.96
CA PHE A 56 3.38 8.02 5.41
C PHE A 56 2.83 9.21 6.20
N GLU A 57 1.52 9.22 6.47
CA GLU A 57 0.89 10.30 7.22
C GLU A 57 1.44 10.41 8.64
N LYS A 58 1.81 9.28 9.23
CA LYS A 58 2.36 9.25 10.58
C LYS A 58 3.86 9.53 10.62
N GLY A 59 4.48 9.70 9.46
CA GLY A 59 5.91 9.98 9.38
C GLY A 59 6.78 8.72 9.42
N HIS A 60 6.18 7.55 9.36
CA HIS A 60 6.91 6.28 9.33
C HIS A 60 7.27 5.93 7.90
N LYS A 61 8.22 6.64 7.34
CA LYS A 61 8.46 6.64 5.90
C LYS A 61 9.06 5.33 5.40
N GLU A 62 9.92 4.70 6.20
CA GLU A 62 10.50 3.41 5.80
C GLU A 62 9.44 2.32 5.72
N VAL A 63 8.48 2.33 6.65
CA VAL A 63 7.37 1.39 6.61
C VAL A 63 6.50 1.66 5.38
N ALA A 64 6.25 2.94 5.09
CA ALA A 64 5.48 3.32 3.91
C ALA A 64 6.15 2.81 2.64
N ILE A 65 7.47 2.99 2.52
CA ILE A 65 8.21 2.53 1.36
C ILE A 65 8.08 1.02 1.19
N LYS A 66 8.23 0.28 2.28
CA LYS A 66 8.12 -1.18 2.24
C LYS A 66 6.79 -1.61 1.65
N HIS A 67 5.70 -1.01 2.12
CA HIS A 67 4.38 -1.40 1.67
C HIS A 67 4.06 -0.90 0.27
N PHE A 68 4.51 0.29 -0.09
CA PHE A 68 4.33 0.77 -1.47
C PHE A 68 5.11 -0.09 -2.47
N ARG A 69 6.30 -0.56 -2.10
CA ARG A 69 7.03 -1.49 -2.96
C ARG A 69 6.27 -2.80 -3.13
N LYS A 70 5.61 -3.26 -2.07
CA LYS A 70 4.79 -4.46 -2.15
C LYS A 70 3.61 -4.27 -3.10
N VAL A 71 3.00 -3.08 -3.09
CA VAL A 71 1.92 -2.77 -4.05
C VAL A 71 2.45 -2.90 -5.49
N ILE A 72 3.63 -2.36 -5.75
CA ILE A 72 4.23 -2.45 -7.09
C ILE A 72 4.49 -3.91 -7.47
N GLU A 73 4.97 -4.69 -6.53
CA GLU A 73 5.22 -6.12 -6.78
C GLU A 73 3.93 -6.82 -7.17
N LEU A 74 2.83 -6.51 -6.48
CA LEU A 74 1.53 -7.16 -6.73
C LEU A 74 0.80 -6.57 -7.92
N ARG A 75 1.04 -5.31 -8.23
CA ARG A 75 0.35 -4.59 -9.32
C ARG A 75 1.36 -3.69 -10.05
N PRO A 76 2.25 -4.28 -10.87
CA PRO A 76 3.33 -3.50 -11.48
C PRO A 76 2.88 -2.48 -12.52
N TYR A 77 1.60 -2.49 -12.90
CA TYR A 77 1.08 -1.52 -13.87
C TYR A 77 0.15 -0.50 -13.23
N HIS A 78 0.20 -0.38 -11.91
CA HIS A 78 -0.68 0.51 -11.16
C HIS A 78 0.04 1.85 -10.94
N PRO A 79 -0.34 2.92 -11.65
CA PRO A 79 0.44 4.17 -11.60
C PRO A 79 0.47 4.81 -10.23
N HIS A 80 -0.61 4.69 -9.45
CA HIS A 80 -0.64 5.30 -8.12
C HIS A 80 0.42 4.73 -7.19
N ALA A 81 0.78 3.45 -7.34
CA ALA A 81 1.80 2.84 -6.51
C ALA A 81 3.16 3.50 -6.72
N TYR A 82 3.51 3.75 -7.97
CA TYR A 82 4.77 4.42 -8.29
C TYR A 82 4.75 5.86 -7.82
N ASN A 83 3.62 6.53 -7.92
CA ASN A 83 3.48 7.90 -7.48
C ASN A 83 3.66 8.00 -5.97
N ASN A 84 3.01 7.10 -5.23
CA ASN A 84 3.11 7.08 -3.77
C ASN A 84 4.53 6.79 -3.31
N LEU A 85 5.19 5.84 -3.95
CA LEU A 85 6.57 5.52 -3.62
C LEU A 85 7.48 6.71 -3.94
N GLY A 86 7.29 7.32 -5.11
CA GLY A 86 8.09 8.48 -5.51
C GLY A 86 7.98 9.62 -4.52
N ALA A 87 6.75 9.94 -4.11
CA ALA A 87 6.54 11.02 -3.14
C ALA A 87 7.24 10.73 -1.81
N THR A 88 7.16 9.47 -1.36
CA THR A 88 7.80 9.09 -0.10
C THR A 88 9.31 9.17 -0.21
N LEU A 89 9.85 8.75 -1.35
CA LEU A 89 11.30 8.81 -1.58
C LEU A 89 11.82 10.26 -1.61
N ILE A 90 11.02 11.18 -2.15
CA ILE A 90 11.38 12.61 -2.09
C ILE A 90 11.53 13.05 -0.64
N ASP A 91 10.60 12.64 0.20
CA ASP A 91 10.60 13.05 1.60
C ASP A 91 11.84 12.59 2.35
N ILE A 92 12.46 11.50 1.93
CA ILE A 92 13.69 11.01 2.58
C ILE A 92 14.94 11.35 1.78
N GLY A 93 14.81 12.13 0.72
CA GLY A 93 15.97 12.62 -0.04
C GLY A 93 16.51 11.67 -1.09
N GLU A 94 15.80 10.58 -1.39
CA GLU A 94 16.22 9.62 -2.41
C GLU A 94 15.69 10.05 -3.76
N TYR A 95 16.29 11.14 -4.28
CA TYR A 95 15.73 11.84 -5.43
C TYR A 95 15.87 11.08 -6.74
N GLU A 96 16.94 10.32 -6.94
CA GLU A 96 17.13 9.59 -8.19
C GLU A 96 16.11 8.48 -8.33
N GLU A 97 15.90 7.72 -7.26
CA GLU A 97 14.90 6.67 -7.28
C GLU A 97 13.50 7.27 -7.39
N ALA A 98 13.25 8.38 -6.69
CA ALA A 98 11.97 9.07 -6.76
C ALA A 98 11.65 9.48 -8.19
N LYS A 99 12.61 10.07 -8.87
CA LYS A 99 12.44 10.50 -10.26
C LYS A 99 12.08 9.35 -11.16
N SER A 100 12.77 8.22 -10.99
CA SER A 100 12.50 7.02 -11.78
C SER A 100 11.07 6.52 -11.57
N ASN A 101 10.62 6.49 -10.32
CA ASN A 101 9.27 6.02 -10.01
C ASN A 101 8.20 6.99 -10.52
N LEU A 102 8.43 8.29 -10.38
CA LEU A 102 7.45 9.28 -10.86
C LEU A 102 7.33 9.24 -12.38
N LYS A 103 8.45 9.04 -13.06
CA LYS A 103 8.45 8.88 -14.50
C LYS A 103 7.64 7.65 -14.91
N LYS A 104 7.83 6.54 -14.17
CA LYS A 104 7.06 5.31 -14.44
C LYS A 104 5.57 5.54 -14.24
N ALA A 105 5.21 6.29 -13.20
CA ALA A 105 3.80 6.60 -12.96
C ALA A 105 3.19 7.33 -14.15
N ILE A 106 3.92 8.29 -14.70
CA ILE A 106 3.44 9.05 -15.87
C ILE A 106 3.30 8.14 -17.09
N GLU A 107 4.26 7.24 -17.29
CA GLU A 107 4.21 6.33 -18.43
C GLU A 107 3.02 5.40 -18.39
N LEU A 108 2.55 5.06 -17.19
CA LEU A 108 1.45 4.12 -17.02
C LEU A 108 0.08 4.76 -17.05
N GLN A 109 0.00 6.08 -17.08
CA GLN A 109 -1.30 6.76 -17.12
C GLN A 109 -1.93 6.78 -18.49
#